data_a88eab60cb6023c069dc303d0b3e5b3a
#
_entry.id   a88eab60cb6023c069dc303d0b3e5b3a
#
_cell.length_a   1.000
_cell.length_b   1.000
_cell.length_c   1.000
_cell.angle_alpha   90.00
_cell.angle_beta   90.00
_cell.angle_gamma   90.00
#
_symmetry.space_group_name_H-M   'P 1'
#
loop_
_entity.id
_entity.type
_entity.pdbx_description
1 polymer ?
#
loop_
_entity_poly.entity_id
_entity_poly.type
_entity_poly.pdbx_seq_one_letter_code
_entity_poly.pdbx_strand_id
1 'polypeptide(L)'
;MWNNIPVREDLKEIVKTVLGFTNVTAVQKSCIAHFVSFKDVIVQAPTGSGKTLAYVLPVLEILLKAKQEWKKSEIGAVILVPSQELAVQVEKVFSYFLNVTKLKSVVFSGKRNVKKDVKKFCKDGGNIIIATPGRLETLLNLNSENDDFNLKVQFKMVEVFVLDEADRLLELGFSKSMTEIMSHLPKTRRTGLFSATIPEKMEELIKIGMRNPVQIIISGNEQLFSKKTILKKPMENDQQTISTPHGLKIYYSIVAAEAKLAVLRKFLLDHLNEKILIFFSTCRCVDYFGEFLKKIFKKKTKILTIHGKKQNSRQRIFNQFLTMKSGILVATDLMTRGIDVVDIDWVIQFDPPRQASWFVHRCGRTARVGRSGNALILLMPNEESYPEFLKKNQSVILSELSLPYSTEDCDKMLEVLRERALRSREILETGTKAFVSYIQSYCKHDCYIVCSLKALDVVNVAHCYGLLRLPRMPELAGRDLSQFKRSSINTSTIAYKDSKKEEKRLQLVEQRRTSNDNNKQNSGQAKVTGKGAKRKQKFSGHQYTVEEVGEIEDDYKMVKKLKIGKISREDFDQYFASD
;
A
#
# COMPACT_ATOMS: atom_id res chain seq x y z
N MET A 1 27.53 -8.85 20.09
CA MET A 1 28.28 -9.81 19.24
C MET A 1 27.46 -11.07 19.04
N TRP A 2 27.64 -11.78 17.93
CA TRP A 2 26.89 -13.00 17.58
C TRP A 2 27.23 -14.23 18.44
N ASN A 3 28.37 -14.23 19.10
CA ASN A 3 28.85 -15.38 19.89
C ASN A 3 27.87 -15.84 20.99
N ASN A 4 27.09 -14.91 21.56
CA ASN A 4 26.13 -15.21 22.64
C ASN A 4 24.73 -15.59 22.16
N ILE A 5 24.52 -15.76 20.85
CA ILE A 5 23.24 -16.14 20.29
C ILE A 5 23.16 -17.67 20.19
N PRO A 6 22.09 -18.33 20.66
CA PRO A 6 21.96 -19.78 20.71
C PRO A 6 21.56 -20.39 19.37
N VAL A 7 22.39 -20.19 18.35
CA VAL A 7 22.29 -20.82 17.03
C VAL A 7 23.65 -21.40 16.63
N ARG A 8 23.65 -22.32 15.69
CA ARG A 8 24.85 -23.01 15.19
C ARG A 8 25.89 -22.03 14.66
N GLU A 9 27.16 -22.37 14.79
CA GLU A 9 28.27 -21.50 14.36
C GLU A 9 28.29 -21.29 12.83
N ASP A 10 27.96 -22.33 12.03
CA ASP A 10 27.89 -22.22 10.58
C ASP A 10 26.87 -21.17 10.12
N LEU A 11 25.73 -21.04 10.79
CA LEU A 11 24.75 -19.99 10.52
C LEU A 11 25.27 -18.59 10.91
N LYS A 12 25.98 -18.48 12.05
CA LYS A 12 26.60 -17.22 12.49
C LYS A 12 27.69 -16.75 11.53
N GLU A 13 28.47 -17.69 10.99
CA GLU A 13 29.53 -17.40 10.04
C GLU A 13 28.95 -16.79 8.75
N ILE A 14 27.87 -17.35 8.20
CA ILE A 14 27.18 -16.77 7.04
C ILE A 14 26.70 -15.36 7.32
N VAL A 15 26.14 -15.10 8.50
CA VAL A 15 25.68 -13.76 8.88
C VAL A 15 26.84 -12.76 8.91
N LYS A 16 28.02 -13.17 9.41
CA LYS A 16 29.20 -12.30 9.48
C LYS A 16 29.89 -12.10 8.12
N THR A 17 30.09 -13.19 7.37
CA THR A 17 30.94 -13.19 6.17
C THR A 17 30.15 -12.85 4.90
N VAL A 18 28.94 -13.40 4.73
CA VAL A 18 28.15 -13.23 3.52
C VAL A 18 27.21 -12.02 3.62
N LEU A 19 26.54 -11.86 4.78
CA LEU A 19 25.61 -10.75 5.00
C LEU A 19 26.29 -9.49 5.55
N GLY A 20 27.53 -9.60 6.05
CA GLY A 20 28.31 -8.46 6.56
C GLY A 20 27.83 -7.88 7.89
N PHE A 21 26.96 -8.59 8.64
CA PHE A 21 26.43 -8.09 9.90
C PHE A 21 27.33 -8.52 11.08
N THR A 22 28.12 -7.60 11.58
CA THR A 22 29.03 -7.82 12.71
C THR A 22 28.33 -7.77 14.06
N ASN A 23 27.31 -6.93 14.20
CA ASN A 23 26.59 -6.70 15.44
C ASN A 23 25.17 -7.28 15.41
N VAL A 24 24.72 -7.77 16.54
CA VAL A 24 23.36 -8.27 16.75
C VAL A 24 22.46 -7.11 17.15
N THR A 25 21.31 -6.98 16.52
CA THR A 25 20.32 -5.97 16.90
C THR A 25 19.58 -6.37 18.19
N ALA A 26 18.97 -5.38 18.85
CA ALA A 26 18.19 -5.61 20.07
C ALA A 26 17.07 -6.65 19.86
N VAL A 27 16.34 -6.54 18.74
CA VAL A 27 15.28 -7.51 18.40
C VAL A 27 15.81 -8.93 18.18
N GLN A 28 16.95 -9.09 17.52
CA GLN A 28 17.58 -10.39 17.29
C GLN A 28 18.03 -11.01 18.59
N LYS A 29 18.71 -10.25 19.46
CA LYS A 29 19.19 -10.72 20.76
C LYS A 29 18.05 -11.23 21.63
N SER A 30 16.94 -10.49 21.70
CA SER A 30 15.79 -10.85 22.53
C SER A 30 14.96 -11.97 21.95
N CYS A 31 14.70 -11.96 20.64
CA CYS A 31 13.79 -12.89 19.99
C CYS A 31 14.41 -14.29 19.84
N ILE A 32 15.65 -14.38 19.32
CA ILE A 32 16.25 -15.67 18.93
C ILE A 32 16.31 -16.63 20.12
N ALA A 33 16.75 -16.18 21.28
CA ALA A 33 16.89 -17.01 22.47
C ALA A 33 15.55 -17.62 22.92
N HIS A 34 14.48 -16.85 22.93
CA HIS A 34 13.15 -17.32 23.31
C HIS A 34 12.53 -18.24 22.26
N PHE A 35 12.67 -17.90 20.99
CA PHE A 35 12.04 -18.66 19.91
C PHE A 35 12.71 -20.04 19.73
N VAL A 36 14.03 -20.13 19.87
CA VAL A 36 14.76 -21.42 19.88
C VAL A 36 14.39 -22.27 21.11
N SER A 37 14.07 -21.63 22.26
CA SER A 37 13.73 -22.31 23.53
C SER A 37 12.26 -22.73 23.64
N PHE A 38 11.63 -23.15 22.55
CA PHE A 38 10.25 -23.69 22.51
C PHE A 38 9.13 -22.74 22.95
N LYS A 39 9.36 -21.41 22.90
CA LYS A 39 8.34 -20.43 23.24
C LYS A 39 7.77 -19.78 21.98
N ASP A 40 6.48 -19.52 22.00
CA ASP A 40 5.86 -18.62 21.02
C ASP A 40 6.31 -17.18 21.34
N VAL A 41 6.50 -16.37 20.30
CA VAL A 41 6.99 -15.00 20.45
C VAL A 41 6.13 -14.00 19.71
N ILE A 42 5.83 -12.87 20.36
CA ILE A 42 5.22 -11.68 19.75
C ILE A 42 6.28 -10.59 19.76
N VAL A 43 6.69 -10.16 18.58
CA VAL A 43 7.74 -9.17 18.41
C VAL A 43 7.17 -7.90 17.81
N GLN A 44 7.10 -6.86 18.63
CA GLN A 44 6.79 -5.51 18.18
C GLN A 44 8.08 -4.72 18.05
N ALA A 45 8.45 -4.38 16.82
CA ALA A 45 9.67 -3.63 16.54
C ALA A 45 9.52 -2.81 15.26
N PRO A 46 10.17 -1.63 15.14
CA PRO A 46 10.08 -0.77 13.96
C PRO A 46 10.61 -1.49 12.71
N THR A 47 10.23 -0.97 11.53
CA THR A 47 10.79 -1.46 10.26
C THR A 47 12.29 -1.21 10.22
N GLY A 48 13.06 -2.14 9.62
CA GLY A 48 14.53 -2.03 9.55
C GLY A 48 15.29 -2.44 10.82
N SER A 49 14.61 -2.88 11.89
CA SER A 49 15.24 -3.33 13.14
C SER A 49 15.91 -4.72 13.06
N GLY A 50 15.82 -5.41 11.92
CA GLY A 50 16.39 -6.75 11.73
C GLY A 50 15.46 -7.91 12.07
N LYS A 51 14.14 -7.70 12.06
CA LYS A 51 13.12 -8.74 12.32
C LYS A 51 13.27 -9.98 11.44
N THR A 52 13.63 -9.84 10.18
CA THR A 52 13.77 -10.99 9.26
C THR A 52 14.79 -11.99 9.74
N LEU A 53 15.99 -11.57 10.11
CA LEU A 53 17.00 -12.48 10.69
C LEU A 53 16.60 -12.99 12.07
N ALA A 54 15.82 -12.20 12.84
CA ALA A 54 15.33 -12.61 14.16
C ALA A 54 14.41 -13.84 14.10
N TYR A 55 13.75 -14.14 12.97
CA TYR A 55 13.01 -15.38 12.78
C TYR A 55 13.69 -16.37 11.84
N VAL A 56 14.42 -15.94 10.82
CA VAL A 56 15.09 -16.87 9.88
C VAL A 56 16.06 -17.78 10.61
N LEU A 57 16.92 -17.22 11.45
CA LEU A 57 17.90 -18.01 12.21
C LEU A 57 17.26 -19.04 13.16
N PRO A 58 16.25 -18.68 13.99
CA PRO A 58 15.53 -19.67 14.80
C PRO A 58 14.82 -20.72 13.97
N VAL A 59 14.16 -20.34 12.85
CA VAL A 59 13.50 -21.31 11.98
C VAL A 59 14.48 -22.39 11.52
N LEU A 60 15.64 -21.97 10.99
CA LEU A 60 16.68 -22.89 10.54
C LEU A 60 17.20 -23.77 11.71
N GLU A 61 17.53 -23.17 12.84
CA GLU A 61 18.02 -23.87 14.02
C GLU A 61 17.03 -24.93 14.54
N ILE A 62 15.72 -24.58 14.55
CA ILE A 62 14.65 -25.48 15.00
C ILE A 62 14.53 -26.65 14.03
N LEU A 63 14.52 -26.42 12.72
CA LEU A 63 14.40 -27.49 11.73
C LEU A 63 15.60 -28.43 11.77
N LEU A 64 16.80 -27.88 11.92
CA LEU A 64 18.03 -28.70 12.00
C LEU A 64 18.12 -29.52 13.29
N LYS A 65 17.51 -29.05 14.39
CA LYS A 65 17.39 -29.83 15.66
C LYS A 65 16.27 -30.87 15.63
N ALA A 66 15.16 -30.54 14.94
CA ALA A 66 14.01 -31.45 14.90
C ALA A 66 14.30 -32.73 14.11
N LYS A 67 15.13 -32.66 13.06
CA LYS A 67 15.41 -33.77 12.17
C LYS A 67 16.76 -33.57 11.47
N GLN A 68 17.56 -34.64 11.39
CA GLN A 68 18.86 -34.59 10.69
C GLN A 68 18.69 -34.42 9.17
N GLU A 69 17.72 -35.13 8.60
CA GLU A 69 17.42 -35.04 7.16
C GLU A 69 15.93 -34.87 6.92
N TRP A 70 15.56 -33.82 6.16
CA TRP A 70 14.21 -33.53 5.73
C TRP A 70 13.96 -34.11 4.34
N LYS A 71 12.92 -34.92 4.21
CA LYS A 71 12.48 -35.38 2.88
C LYS A 71 11.97 -34.23 2.03
N LYS A 72 12.01 -34.41 0.72
CA LYS A 72 11.63 -33.41 -0.28
C LYS A 72 10.20 -32.88 -0.11
N SER A 73 9.27 -33.75 0.31
CA SER A 73 7.85 -33.44 0.52
C SER A 73 7.48 -33.03 1.94
N GLU A 74 8.44 -33.06 2.89
CA GLU A 74 8.17 -32.69 4.28
C GLU A 74 8.30 -31.19 4.48
N ILE A 75 7.28 -30.59 5.07
CA ILE A 75 7.21 -29.15 5.36
C ILE A 75 7.46 -28.96 6.86
N GLY A 76 8.56 -28.30 7.20
CA GLY A 76 8.93 -28.01 8.59
C GLY A 76 8.57 -26.59 9.02
N ALA A 77 8.51 -25.64 8.09
CA ALA A 77 8.17 -24.26 8.41
C ALA A 77 7.24 -23.61 7.39
N VAL A 78 6.35 -22.76 7.88
CA VAL A 78 5.45 -21.93 7.08
C VAL A 78 5.59 -20.48 7.52
N ILE A 79 5.92 -19.60 6.58
CA ILE A 79 6.05 -18.16 6.78
C ILE A 79 4.98 -17.44 5.95
N LEU A 80 4.06 -16.73 6.62
CA LEU A 80 3.07 -15.91 5.95
C LEU A 80 3.53 -14.45 5.88
N VAL A 81 3.41 -13.89 4.69
CA VAL A 81 3.77 -12.52 4.37
C VAL A 81 2.65 -11.83 3.57
N PRO A 82 2.46 -10.50 3.70
CA PRO A 82 1.35 -9.80 3.06
C PRO A 82 1.49 -9.60 1.56
N SER A 83 2.70 -9.71 1.00
CA SER A 83 2.94 -9.42 -0.42
C SER A 83 3.90 -10.40 -1.08
N GLN A 84 3.79 -10.47 -2.43
CA GLN A 84 4.71 -11.28 -3.24
C GLN A 84 6.14 -10.78 -3.15
N GLU A 85 6.31 -9.48 -3.11
CA GLU A 85 7.60 -8.82 -3.06
C GLU A 85 8.34 -9.19 -1.77
N LEU A 86 7.63 -9.13 -0.63
CA LEU A 86 8.20 -9.54 0.66
C LEU A 86 8.51 -11.04 0.67
N ALA A 87 7.65 -11.88 0.06
CA ALA A 87 7.94 -13.32 -0.04
C ALA A 87 9.27 -13.60 -0.75
N VAL A 88 9.54 -12.91 -1.85
CA VAL A 88 10.80 -13.03 -2.60
C VAL A 88 11.99 -12.52 -1.78
N GLN A 89 11.81 -11.46 -0.99
CA GLN A 89 12.90 -10.95 -0.13
C GLN A 89 13.22 -11.90 1.02
N VAL A 90 12.21 -12.43 1.68
CA VAL A 90 12.38 -13.44 2.75
C VAL A 90 13.06 -14.68 2.18
N GLU A 91 12.63 -15.14 1.01
CA GLU A 91 13.25 -16.26 0.32
C GLU A 91 14.72 -15.99 0.01
N LYS A 92 15.06 -14.79 -0.46
CA LYS A 92 16.44 -14.38 -0.69
C LYS A 92 17.28 -14.46 0.60
N VAL A 93 16.72 -14.08 1.74
CA VAL A 93 17.44 -14.21 3.03
C VAL A 93 17.66 -15.66 3.38
N PHE A 94 16.65 -16.53 3.24
CA PHE A 94 16.83 -17.97 3.45
C PHE A 94 17.88 -18.56 2.50
N SER A 95 17.89 -18.15 1.22
CA SER A 95 18.78 -18.73 0.20
C SER A 95 20.27 -18.64 0.56
N TYR A 96 20.70 -17.68 1.35
CA TYR A 96 22.08 -17.61 1.84
C TYR A 96 22.47 -18.79 2.73
N PHE A 97 21.50 -19.41 3.39
CA PHE A 97 21.72 -20.49 4.35
C PHE A 97 21.41 -21.89 3.79
N LEU A 98 20.66 -21.97 2.66
CA LEU A 98 20.15 -23.25 2.16
C LEU A 98 21.25 -24.22 1.73
N ASN A 99 22.38 -23.73 1.23
CA ASN A 99 23.49 -24.58 0.81
C ASN A 99 24.16 -25.32 1.97
N VAL A 100 24.22 -24.66 3.14
CA VAL A 100 24.84 -25.25 4.34
C VAL A 100 23.84 -26.13 5.09
N THR A 101 22.55 -25.76 5.08
CA THR A 101 21.52 -26.49 5.83
C THR A 101 20.91 -27.66 5.07
N LYS A 102 21.16 -27.78 3.75
CA LYS A 102 20.53 -28.73 2.83
C LYS A 102 18.99 -28.65 2.79
N LEU A 103 18.40 -27.63 3.40
CA LEU A 103 16.96 -27.35 3.36
C LEU A 103 16.59 -26.71 2.04
N LYS A 104 15.31 -26.80 1.67
CA LYS A 104 14.75 -26.15 0.48
C LYS A 104 13.64 -25.19 0.85
N SER A 105 13.64 -24.01 0.22
CA SER A 105 12.54 -23.06 0.31
C SER A 105 11.69 -23.07 -0.95
N VAL A 106 10.39 -22.79 -0.78
CA VAL A 106 9.45 -22.60 -1.88
C VAL A 106 8.59 -21.38 -1.62
N VAL A 107 8.35 -20.58 -2.68
CA VAL A 107 7.52 -19.37 -2.60
C VAL A 107 6.19 -19.60 -3.30
N PHE A 108 5.09 -19.46 -2.54
CA PHE A 108 3.73 -19.48 -3.04
C PHE A 108 3.10 -18.09 -2.92
N SER A 109 3.11 -17.34 -4.02
CA SER A 109 2.64 -15.95 -3.98
C SER A 109 2.07 -15.46 -5.31
N GLY A 110 1.14 -14.50 -5.22
CA GLY A 110 0.61 -13.77 -6.35
C GLY A 110 -0.33 -14.55 -7.27
N LYS A 111 -0.63 -13.96 -8.43
CA LYS A 111 -1.57 -14.50 -9.43
C LYS A 111 -0.90 -15.48 -10.42
N ARG A 112 0.13 -16.19 -10.03
CA ARG A 112 0.74 -17.23 -10.87
C ARG A 112 -0.24 -18.37 -11.10
N ASN A 113 0.00 -19.15 -12.17
CA ASN A 113 -0.82 -20.34 -12.42
C ASN A 113 -0.62 -21.35 -11.28
N VAL A 114 -1.70 -21.71 -10.60
CA VAL A 114 -1.72 -22.65 -9.48
C VAL A 114 -1.09 -24.00 -9.88
N LYS A 115 -1.42 -24.50 -11.08
CA LYS A 115 -0.87 -25.74 -11.63
C LYS A 115 0.66 -25.72 -11.75
N LYS A 116 1.26 -24.54 -12.03
CA LYS A 116 2.72 -24.39 -12.09
C LYS A 116 3.35 -24.45 -10.71
N ASP A 117 2.70 -23.89 -9.68
CA ASP A 117 3.19 -23.95 -8.30
C ASP A 117 3.16 -25.40 -7.78
N VAL A 118 2.06 -26.13 -8.04
CA VAL A 118 1.95 -27.56 -7.71
C VAL A 118 3.02 -28.38 -8.40
N LYS A 119 3.16 -28.24 -9.74
CA LYS A 119 4.19 -28.97 -10.50
C LYS A 119 5.60 -28.67 -9.99
N LYS A 120 5.89 -27.41 -9.66
CA LYS A 120 7.19 -27.04 -9.10
C LYS A 120 7.43 -27.70 -7.75
N PHE A 121 6.43 -27.66 -6.86
CA PHE A 121 6.56 -28.27 -5.54
C PHE A 121 6.74 -29.80 -5.61
N CYS A 122 5.96 -30.50 -6.43
CA CYS A 122 6.11 -31.95 -6.63
C CYS A 122 7.49 -32.30 -7.20
N LYS A 123 8.02 -31.47 -8.12
CA LYS A 123 9.34 -31.68 -8.72
C LYS A 123 10.48 -31.37 -7.75
N ASP A 124 10.48 -30.18 -7.15
CA ASP A 124 11.62 -29.63 -6.41
C ASP A 124 11.51 -29.83 -4.89
N GLY A 125 10.29 -30.00 -4.39
CA GLY A 125 9.98 -30.04 -2.97
C GLY A 125 10.07 -28.68 -2.28
N GLY A 126 10.00 -28.69 -0.93
CA GLY A 126 10.18 -27.49 -0.13
C GLY A 126 9.94 -27.74 1.36
N ASN A 127 10.96 -27.60 2.19
CA ASN A 127 10.87 -27.76 3.64
C ASN A 127 10.40 -26.48 4.34
N ILE A 128 10.59 -25.34 3.68
CA ILE A 128 10.22 -24.00 4.15
C ILE A 128 9.29 -23.38 3.12
N ILE A 129 8.02 -23.17 3.47
CA ILE A 129 7.04 -22.47 2.64
C ILE A 129 7.03 -20.99 3.02
N ILE A 130 7.19 -20.11 2.05
CA ILE A 130 7.01 -18.67 2.18
C ILE A 130 5.82 -18.28 1.30
N ALA A 131 4.72 -17.80 1.89
CA ALA A 131 3.48 -17.63 1.12
C ALA A 131 2.70 -16.38 1.49
N THR A 132 1.88 -15.91 0.52
CA THR A 132 0.78 -15.01 0.83
C THR A 132 -0.46 -15.81 1.23
N PRO A 133 -1.27 -15.34 2.22
CA PRO A 133 -2.37 -16.14 2.79
C PRO A 133 -3.34 -16.66 1.73
N GLY A 134 -3.89 -15.79 0.88
CA GLY A 134 -4.86 -16.21 -0.12
C GLY A 134 -4.32 -17.25 -1.13
N ARG A 135 -3.00 -17.22 -1.44
CA ARG A 135 -2.40 -18.24 -2.31
C ARG A 135 -2.26 -19.58 -1.59
N LEU A 136 -1.83 -19.56 -0.33
CA LEU A 136 -1.68 -20.77 0.45
C LEU A 136 -3.03 -21.42 0.73
N GLU A 137 -4.05 -20.63 1.07
CA GLU A 137 -5.43 -21.08 1.21
C GLU A 137 -5.95 -21.75 -0.07
N THR A 138 -5.73 -21.13 -1.24
CA THR A 138 -6.08 -21.74 -2.54
C THR A 138 -5.42 -23.10 -2.72
N LEU A 139 -4.13 -23.24 -2.37
CA LEU A 139 -3.39 -24.49 -2.49
C LEU A 139 -3.83 -25.56 -1.48
N LEU A 140 -4.23 -25.17 -0.27
CA LEU A 140 -4.77 -26.07 0.75
C LEU A 140 -6.15 -26.62 0.35
N ASN A 141 -6.94 -25.83 -0.36
CA ASN A 141 -8.30 -26.19 -0.79
C ASN A 141 -8.34 -26.85 -2.18
N LEU A 142 -7.19 -27.12 -2.78
CA LEU A 142 -7.13 -27.93 -3.99
C LEU A 142 -7.50 -29.37 -3.68
N ASN A 143 -8.60 -29.83 -4.27
CA ASN A 143 -8.88 -31.26 -4.41
C ASN A 143 -8.00 -31.78 -5.56
N SER A 144 -6.77 -32.20 -5.28
CA SER A 144 -5.93 -32.76 -6.32
C SER A 144 -6.30 -34.22 -6.54
N GLU A 145 -6.63 -34.55 -7.78
CA GLU A 145 -6.77 -35.93 -8.25
C GLU A 145 -5.44 -36.71 -8.20
N ASN A 146 -4.34 -36.05 -7.89
CA ASN A 146 -3.00 -36.63 -7.74
C ASN A 146 -2.66 -36.74 -6.26
N ASP A 147 -2.47 -37.96 -5.78
CA ASP A 147 -2.05 -38.31 -4.40
C ASP A 147 -0.74 -37.64 -3.97
N ASP A 148 0.09 -37.20 -4.91
CA ASP A 148 1.41 -36.61 -4.64
C ASP A 148 1.39 -35.17 -4.07
N PHE A 149 0.26 -34.45 -4.18
CA PHE A 149 0.12 -33.08 -3.69
C PHE A 149 -1.02 -32.92 -2.69
N ASN A 150 -0.72 -33.10 -1.41
CA ASN A 150 -1.68 -32.85 -0.34
C ASN A 150 -1.04 -32.04 0.79
N LEU A 151 -1.13 -30.73 0.70
CA LEU A 151 -0.54 -29.83 1.71
C LEU A 151 -1.13 -30.06 3.11
N LYS A 152 -2.39 -30.47 3.24
CA LYS A 152 -3.00 -30.72 4.56
C LYS A 152 -2.31 -31.88 5.30
N VAL A 153 -1.90 -32.91 4.56
CA VAL A 153 -1.14 -34.03 5.14
C VAL A 153 0.29 -33.59 5.48
N GLN A 154 0.92 -32.86 4.57
CA GLN A 154 2.30 -32.39 4.73
C GLN A 154 2.45 -31.36 5.86
N PHE A 155 1.40 -30.60 6.16
CA PHE A 155 1.36 -29.63 7.25
C PHE A 155 1.41 -30.27 8.65
N LYS A 156 1.12 -31.56 8.78
CA LYS A 156 1.22 -32.27 10.07
C LYS A 156 2.65 -32.28 10.65
N MET A 157 3.66 -32.03 9.81
CA MET A 157 5.08 -32.02 10.20
C MET A 157 5.60 -30.61 10.50
N VAL A 158 4.76 -29.57 10.43
CA VAL A 158 5.20 -28.18 10.64
C VAL A 158 5.60 -27.92 12.09
N GLU A 159 6.86 -27.60 12.29
CA GLU A 159 7.47 -27.24 13.58
C GLU A 159 7.35 -25.74 13.90
N VAL A 160 7.38 -24.90 12.84
CA VAL A 160 7.43 -23.45 12.99
C VAL A 160 6.45 -22.76 12.06
N PHE A 161 5.71 -21.82 12.63
CA PHE A 161 4.83 -20.93 11.90
C PHE A 161 5.18 -19.46 12.19
N VAL A 162 5.36 -18.65 11.16
CA VAL A 162 5.72 -17.24 11.29
C VAL A 162 4.70 -16.37 10.54
N LEU A 163 4.23 -15.31 11.20
CA LEU A 163 3.46 -14.22 10.64
C LEU A 163 4.36 -12.98 10.57
N ASP A 164 4.79 -12.58 9.38
CA ASP A 164 5.58 -11.36 9.20
C ASP A 164 4.73 -10.22 8.67
N GLU A 165 4.95 -9.01 9.15
CA GLU A 165 4.07 -7.84 8.99
C GLU A 165 2.60 -8.18 9.32
N ALA A 166 2.37 -8.76 10.51
CA ALA A 166 1.06 -9.28 10.90
C ALA A 166 -0.04 -8.20 10.95
N ASP A 167 0.30 -6.96 11.32
CA ASP A 167 -0.58 -5.80 11.20
C ASP A 167 -1.08 -5.61 9.78
N ARG A 168 -0.20 -5.81 8.80
CA ARG A 168 -0.53 -5.69 7.39
C ARG A 168 -1.39 -6.85 6.89
N LEU A 169 -1.13 -8.06 7.34
CA LEU A 169 -1.97 -9.22 7.01
C LEU A 169 -3.42 -8.98 7.44
N LEU A 170 -3.63 -8.41 8.62
CA LEU A 170 -4.96 -8.03 9.12
C LEU A 170 -5.62 -6.91 8.32
N GLU A 171 -4.87 -5.85 8.03
CA GLU A 171 -5.35 -4.71 7.25
C GLU A 171 -5.81 -5.09 5.84
N LEU A 172 -5.15 -6.06 5.22
CA LEU A 172 -5.52 -6.59 3.91
C LEU A 172 -6.73 -7.54 3.96
N GLY A 173 -7.28 -7.80 5.14
CA GLY A 173 -8.45 -8.64 5.32
C GLY A 173 -8.17 -10.14 5.31
N PHE A 174 -6.93 -10.58 5.48
CA PHE A 174 -6.55 -11.99 5.50
C PHE A 174 -6.86 -12.73 6.81
N SER A 175 -7.63 -12.12 7.73
CA SER A 175 -7.95 -12.74 9.03
C SER A 175 -8.55 -14.15 8.85
N LYS A 176 -9.55 -14.31 7.99
CA LYS A 176 -10.19 -15.59 7.70
C LYS A 176 -9.21 -16.61 7.13
N SER A 177 -8.44 -16.23 6.10
CA SER A 177 -7.43 -17.10 5.48
C SER A 177 -6.37 -17.54 6.48
N MET A 178 -5.92 -16.66 7.35
CA MET A 178 -4.95 -17.00 8.41
C MET A 178 -5.54 -18.00 9.41
N THR A 179 -6.77 -17.81 9.87
CA THR A 179 -7.46 -18.73 10.77
C THR A 179 -7.61 -20.12 10.13
N GLU A 180 -7.99 -20.16 8.85
CA GLU A 180 -8.10 -21.42 8.11
C GLU A 180 -6.75 -22.13 7.98
N ILE A 181 -5.71 -21.43 7.56
CA ILE A 181 -4.35 -21.99 7.47
C ILE A 181 -3.90 -22.54 8.84
N MET A 182 -4.09 -21.76 9.92
CA MET A 182 -3.71 -22.18 11.27
C MET A 182 -4.47 -23.42 11.75
N SER A 183 -5.70 -23.64 11.31
CA SER A 183 -6.49 -24.83 11.67
C SER A 183 -5.91 -26.14 11.14
N HIS A 184 -5.14 -26.09 10.05
CA HIS A 184 -4.45 -27.24 9.45
C HIS A 184 -3.07 -27.50 10.03
N LEU A 185 -2.53 -26.59 10.85
CA LEU A 185 -1.21 -26.73 11.45
C LEU A 185 -1.26 -27.47 12.80
N PRO A 186 -0.21 -28.22 13.17
CA PRO A 186 -0.12 -28.88 14.46
C PRO A 186 -0.23 -27.88 15.62
N LYS A 187 -0.92 -28.26 16.69
CA LYS A 187 -0.99 -27.44 17.91
C LYS A 187 0.36 -27.34 18.64
N THR A 188 1.25 -28.28 18.42
CA THR A 188 2.59 -28.33 19.03
C THR A 188 3.61 -27.41 18.41
N ARG A 189 3.30 -26.85 17.20
CA ARG A 189 4.19 -25.89 16.50
C ARG A 189 4.58 -24.72 17.39
N ARG A 190 5.70 -24.08 17.07
CA ARG A 190 6.08 -22.76 17.59
C ARG A 190 5.56 -21.68 16.67
N THR A 191 4.98 -20.65 17.25
CA THR A 191 4.44 -19.54 16.47
C THR A 191 5.19 -18.24 16.78
N GLY A 192 5.68 -17.57 15.74
CA GLY A 192 6.30 -16.24 15.80
C GLY A 192 5.45 -15.19 15.09
N LEU A 193 5.06 -14.15 15.80
CA LEU A 193 4.33 -13.02 15.25
C LEU A 193 5.24 -11.79 15.25
N PHE A 194 5.49 -11.25 14.06
CA PHE A 194 6.37 -10.09 13.84
C PHE A 194 5.57 -8.94 13.24
N SER A 195 5.59 -7.79 13.90
CA SER A 195 4.82 -6.62 13.49
C SER A 195 5.51 -5.32 13.87
N ALA A 196 5.15 -4.22 13.21
CA ALA A 196 5.53 -2.90 13.66
C ALA A 196 4.54 -2.35 14.69
N THR A 197 3.25 -2.71 14.56
CA THR A 197 2.18 -2.30 15.45
C THR A 197 1.35 -3.52 15.87
N ILE A 198 0.69 -3.45 17.03
CA ILE A 198 -0.22 -4.49 17.53
C ILE A 198 -1.61 -3.87 17.68
N PRO A 199 -2.45 -3.91 16.62
CA PRO A 199 -3.83 -3.45 16.71
C PRO A 199 -4.71 -4.42 17.53
N GLU A 200 -5.80 -3.94 18.14
CA GLU A 200 -6.73 -4.74 18.96
C GLU A 200 -7.23 -6.01 18.24
N LYS A 201 -7.48 -5.92 16.94
CA LYS A 201 -7.90 -7.09 16.12
C LYS A 201 -6.86 -8.23 16.08
N MET A 202 -5.61 -7.97 16.46
CA MET A 202 -4.57 -9.00 16.53
C MET A 202 -4.73 -9.92 17.74
N GLU A 203 -5.41 -9.47 18.78
CA GLU A 203 -5.64 -10.28 19.98
C GLU A 203 -6.39 -11.58 19.69
N GLU A 204 -7.35 -11.55 18.78
CA GLU A 204 -8.08 -12.76 18.37
C GLU A 204 -7.16 -13.78 17.71
N LEU A 205 -6.26 -13.34 16.81
CA LEU A 205 -5.28 -14.22 16.18
C LEU A 205 -4.29 -14.78 17.18
N ILE A 206 -3.86 -13.97 18.15
CA ILE A 206 -2.95 -14.41 19.22
C ILE A 206 -3.61 -15.51 20.07
N LYS A 207 -4.88 -15.31 20.47
CA LYS A 207 -5.63 -16.29 21.26
C LYS A 207 -5.84 -17.61 20.53
N ILE A 208 -6.08 -17.59 19.23
CA ILE A 208 -6.32 -18.78 18.42
C ILE A 208 -5.01 -19.49 18.06
N GLY A 209 -3.96 -18.72 17.76
CA GLY A 209 -2.75 -19.22 17.11
C GLY A 209 -1.54 -19.43 18.00
N MET A 210 -1.52 -18.92 19.24
CA MET A 210 -0.33 -18.89 20.08
C MET A 210 -0.56 -19.44 21.49
N ARG A 211 0.50 -19.98 22.09
CA ARG A 211 0.47 -20.58 23.43
C ARG A 211 1.39 -19.82 24.36
N ASN A 212 0.82 -19.07 25.29
CA ASN A 212 1.54 -18.29 26.29
C ASN A 212 2.78 -17.55 25.72
N PRO A 213 2.58 -16.70 24.71
CA PRO A 213 3.69 -16.10 23.97
C PRO A 213 4.49 -15.13 24.83
N VAL A 214 5.79 -15.09 24.59
CA VAL A 214 6.67 -14.04 25.14
C VAL A 214 6.51 -12.78 24.28
N GLN A 215 6.09 -11.70 24.92
CA GLN A 215 5.98 -10.40 24.24
C GLN A 215 7.30 -9.66 24.34
N ILE A 216 7.83 -9.24 23.19
CA ILE A 216 9.08 -8.51 23.03
C ILE A 216 8.76 -7.18 22.33
N ILE A 217 8.90 -6.08 23.06
CA ILE A 217 8.68 -4.74 22.55
C ILE A 217 10.02 -4.03 22.46
N ILE A 218 10.39 -3.58 21.27
CA ILE A 218 11.62 -2.82 21.03
C ILE A 218 11.24 -1.40 20.68
N SER A 219 11.62 -0.47 21.54
CA SER A 219 11.42 0.97 21.39
C SER A 219 12.75 1.66 21.41
N GLY A 220 13.14 2.30 20.30
CA GLY A 220 14.46 2.94 20.21
C GLY A 220 15.59 1.94 20.50
N ASN A 221 16.45 2.28 21.47
CA ASN A 221 17.57 1.45 21.91
C ASN A 221 17.28 0.62 23.17
N GLU A 222 16.11 0.75 23.79
CA GLU A 222 15.78 0.07 25.04
C GLU A 222 14.92 -1.16 24.82
N GLN A 223 15.25 -2.21 25.56
CA GLN A 223 14.49 -3.47 25.56
C GLN A 223 13.48 -3.42 26.71
N LEU A 224 12.22 -3.48 26.39
CA LEU A 224 11.16 -3.65 27.39
C LEU A 224 10.63 -5.10 27.30
N PHE A 225 10.94 -5.90 28.33
CA PHE A 225 10.34 -7.22 28.50
C PHE A 225 9.05 -7.09 29.30
N SER A 226 7.90 -7.34 28.66
CA SER A 226 6.65 -7.47 29.38
C SER A 226 6.30 -8.94 29.57
N LYS A 227 6.41 -9.43 30.81
CA LYS A 227 5.84 -10.73 31.24
C LYS A 227 4.36 -10.66 31.52
N LYS A 228 3.71 -9.51 31.32
CA LYS A 228 2.31 -9.31 31.68
C LYS A 228 1.37 -9.76 30.56
N THR A 229 0.37 -10.49 30.96
CA THR A 229 -0.77 -10.98 30.19
C THR A 229 -1.35 -9.89 29.28
N ILE A 230 -1.63 -10.24 28.04
CA ILE A 230 -2.12 -9.41 26.91
C ILE A 230 -3.39 -8.57 27.22
N LEU A 231 -3.99 -8.71 28.40
CA LEU A 231 -5.31 -8.20 28.76
C LEU A 231 -5.33 -6.93 29.64
N LYS A 232 -4.20 -6.26 29.83
CA LYS A 232 -4.23 -4.96 30.57
C LYS A 232 -3.81 -3.82 29.65
N LYS A 233 -4.72 -2.86 29.44
CA LYS A 233 -4.42 -1.56 28.84
C LYS A 233 -3.16 -0.97 29.48
N PRO A 234 -2.25 -0.33 28.69
CA PRO A 234 -1.14 0.40 29.28
C PRO A 234 -1.68 1.42 30.29
N MET A 235 -1.12 1.45 31.48
CA MET A 235 -1.39 2.54 32.43
C MET A 235 -0.89 3.84 31.82
N GLU A 236 -1.62 4.93 32.01
CA GLU A 236 -1.41 6.27 31.42
C GLU A 236 -0.04 6.93 31.69
N ASN A 237 0.88 6.27 32.42
CA ASN A 237 2.19 6.78 32.80
C ASN A 237 3.38 6.05 32.18
N ASP A 238 3.19 5.08 31.23
CA ASP A 238 4.31 4.46 30.56
C ASP A 238 4.82 5.38 29.44
N GLN A 239 6.10 5.75 29.52
CA GLN A 239 6.85 6.54 28.56
C GLN A 239 6.51 6.11 27.12
N GLN A 240 6.04 7.07 26.31
CA GLN A 240 5.63 6.88 24.92
C GLN A 240 6.74 6.18 24.13
N THR A 241 6.49 4.93 23.74
CA THR A 241 7.44 4.15 22.96
C THR A 241 7.49 4.69 21.53
N ILE A 242 8.62 5.28 21.15
CA ILE A 242 8.85 5.85 19.82
C ILE A 242 8.87 4.70 18.79
N SER A 243 7.92 4.69 17.87
CA SER A 243 7.77 3.63 16.86
C SER A 243 8.64 3.82 15.60
N THR A 244 9.50 4.82 15.58
CA THR A 244 10.33 5.18 14.41
C THR A 244 11.81 4.80 14.60
N PRO A 245 12.54 4.49 13.49
CA PRO A 245 13.97 4.17 13.55
C PRO A 245 14.83 5.32 14.10
N HIS A 246 15.90 4.96 14.78
CA HIS A 246 16.91 5.94 15.21
C HIS A 246 17.54 6.62 13.97
N GLY A 247 17.70 7.95 14.00
CA GLY A 247 18.25 8.71 12.87
C GLY A 247 17.22 9.17 11.82
N LEU A 248 15.93 8.83 12.00
CA LEU A 248 14.86 9.33 11.15
C LEU A 248 14.36 10.69 11.65
N LYS A 249 14.48 11.71 10.82
CA LYS A 249 13.87 13.02 11.03
C LYS A 249 12.56 13.12 10.29
N ILE A 250 11.49 13.50 10.96
CA ILE A 250 10.15 13.55 10.38
C ILE A 250 9.65 14.98 10.44
N TYR A 251 9.27 15.49 9.27
CA TYR A 251 8.79 16.85 9.10
C TYR A 251 7.36 16.87 8.58
N TYR A 252 6.63 17.93 8.91
CA TYR A 252 5.37 18.29 8.26
C TYR A 252 5.42 19.75 7.78
N SER A 253 4.65 20.04 6.74
CA SER A 253 4.44 21.40 6.26
C SER A 253 2.97 21.61 5.97
N ILE A 254 2.41 22.70 6.48
CA ILE A 254 1.02 23.09 6.20
C ILE A 254 1.02 23.92 4.93
N VAL A 255 0.35 23.42 3.91
CA VAL A 255 0.34 23.98 2.56
C VAL A 255 -1.09 23.99 2.02
N ALA A 256 -1.54 25.10 1.47
CA ALA A 256 -2.83 25.18 0.81
C ALA A 256 -2.94 24.13 -0.31
N ALA A 257 -4.15 23.59 -0.53
CA ALA A 257 -4.36 22.47 -1.43
C ALA A 257 -3.83 22.73 -2.85
N GLU A 258 -4.09 23.92 -3.39
CA GLU A 258 -3.64 24.36 -4.72
C GLU A 258 -2.12 24.55 -4.81
N ALA A 259 -1.46 24.82 -3.68
CA ALA A 259 -0.01 25.04 -3.62
C ALA A 259 0.81 23.76 -3.50
N LYS A 260 0.20 22.65 -3.05
CA LYS A 260 0.93 21.40 -2.78
C LYS A 260 1.85 20.95 -3.92
N LEU A 261 1.37 21.04 -5.16
CA LEU A 261 2.16 20.60 -6.32
C LEU A 261 3.29 21.59 -6.66
N ALA A 262 3.08 22.88 -6.47
CA ALA A 262 4.11 23.91 -6.68
C ALA A 262 5.22 23.76 -5.62
N VAL A 263 4.85 23.55 -4.37
CA VAL A 263 5.77 23.30 -3.25
C VAL A 263 6.57 22.01 -3.49
N LEU A 264 5.89 20.91 -3.86
CA LEU A 264 6.56 19.66 -4.20
C LEU A 264 7.58 19.87 -5.34
N ARG A 265 7.19 20.58 -6.41
CA ARG A 265 8.10 20.85 -7.53
C ARG A 265 9.33 21.63 -7.08
N LYS A 266 9.16 22.66 -6.26
CA LYS A 266 10.28 23.48 -5.74
C LYS A 266 11.21 22.60 -4.88
N PHE A 267 10.65 21.86 -3.94
CA PHE A 267 11.40 20.93 -3.11
C PHE A 267 12.22 19.93 -3.93
N LEU A 268 11.63 19.33 -4.96
CA LEU A 268 12.33 18.38 -5.83
C LEU A 268 13.44 19.03 -6.66
N LEU A 269 13.34 20.32 -6.99
CA LEU A 269 14.40 21.06 -7.69
C LEU A 269 15.62 21.29 -6.79
N ASP A 270 15.42 21.47 -5.50
CA ASP A 270 16.48 21.66 -4.54
C ASP A 270 17.20 20.34 -4.14
N HIS A 271 16.54 19.17 -4.44
CA HIS A 271 17.01 17.83 -4.03
C HIS A 271 17.23 16.88 -5.23
N LEU A 272 17.71 17.41 -6.38
CA LEU A 272 17.86 16.62 -7.63
C LEU A 272 18.89 15.49 -7.56
N ASN A 273 19.89 15.61 -6.68
CA ASN A 273 20.97 14.65 -6.52
C ASN A 273 20.67 13.57 -5.48
N GLU A 274 19.47 13.58 -4.91
CA GLU A 274 19.05 12.68 -3.86
C GLU A 274 18.12 11.59 -4.38
N LYS A 275 17.98 10.53 -3.59
CA LYS A 275 17.10 9.41 -3.86
C LYS A 275 15.79 9.59 -3.10
N ILE A 276 14.71 9.89 -3.82
CA ILE A 276 13.44 10.34 -3.25
C ILE A 276 12.32 9.34 -3.54
N LEU A 277 11.53 9.01 -2.52
CA LEU A 277 10.31 8.22 -2.64
C LEU A 277 9.10 9.09 -2.33
N ILE A 278 8.17 9.21 -3.29
CA ILE A 278 6.96 10.02 -3.12
C ILE A 278 5.73 9.12 -3.07
N PHE A 279 4.91 9.30 -2.04
CA PHE A 279 3.65 8.59 -1.86
C PHE A 279 2.46 9.44 -2.24
N PHE A 280 1.60 8.88 -3.10
CA PHE A 280 0.26 9.40 -3.39
C PHE A 280 -0.81 8.43 -2.91
N SER A 281 -2.01 8.93 -2.62
CA SER A 281 -3.11 8.18 -2.01
C SER A 281 -3.66 7.05 -2.90
N THR A 282 -3.64 7.20 -4.24
CA THR A 282 -4.25 6.23 -5.16
C THR A 282 -3.39 5.91 -6.37
N CYS A 283 -3.66 4.77 -7.02
CA CYS A 283 -2.98 4.39 -8.26
C CYS A 283 -3.18 5.43 -9.37
N ARG A 284 -4.38 6.03 -9.46
CA ARG A 284 -4.69 7.06 -10.46
C ARG A 284 -3.92 8.35 -10.20
N CYS A 285 -3.71 8.73 -8.95
CA CYS A 285 -2.85 9.87 -8.59
C CYS A 285 -1.39 9.61 -8.99
N VAL A 286 -0.88 8.38 -8.76
CA VAL A 286 0.46 7.99 -9.20
C VAL A 286 0.61 8.07 -10.72
N ASP A 287 -0.39 7.61 -11.49
CA ASP A 287 -0.36 7.71 -12.95
C ASP A 287 -0.37 9.17 -13.41
N TYR A 288 -1.29 9.98 -12.88
CA TYR A 288 -1.46 11.37 -13.29
C TYR A 288 -0.26 12.25 -12.91
N PHE A 289 0.06 12.32 -11.63
CA PHE A 289 1.17 13.16 -11.15
C PHE A 289 2.53 12.60 -11.55
N GLY A 290 2.67 11.27 -11.63
CA GLY A 290 3.89 10.63 -12.09
C GLY A 290 4.23 11.01 -13.54
N GLU A 291 3.25 10.97 -14.45
CA GLU A 291 3.45 11.41 -15.84
C GLU A 291 3.67 12.92 -15.94
N PHE A 292 3.04 13.70 -15.07
CA PHE A 292 3.30 15.13 -14.97
C PHE A 292 4.74 15.43 -14.55
N LEU A 293 5.19 14.83 -13.47
CA LEU A 293 6.55 15.01 -12.96
C LEU A 293 7.62 14.52 -13.96
N LYS A 294 7.43 13.37 -14.62
CA LYS A 294 8.32 12.87 -15.67
C LYS A 294 8.55 13.89 -16.77
N LYS A 295 7.50 14.63 -17.19
CA LYS A 295 7.63 15.63 -18.25
C LYS A 295 8.36 16.88 -17.78
N ILE A 296 8.07 17.38 -16.57
CA ILE A 296 8.71 18.57 -16.01
C ILE A 296 10.21 18.32 -15.76
N PHE A 297 10.53 17.13 -15.24
CA PHE A 297 11.90 16.78 -14.85
C PHE A 297 12.66 15.99 -15.92
N LYS A 298 12.15 15.87 -17.15
CA LYS A 298 12.67 14.98 -18.21
C LYS A 298 14.19 15.09 -18.45
N LYS A 299 14.77 16.28 -18.31
CA LYS A 299 16.21 16.55 -18.51
C LYS A 299 16.98 16.70 -17.20
N LYS A 300 16.32 16.63 -16.04
CA LYS A 300 16.92 16.95 -14.73
C LYS A 300 17.18 15.71 -13.90
N THR A 301 16.20 14.83 -13.78
CA THR A 301 16.30 13.60 -12.98
C THR A 301 15.41 12.50 -13.55
N LYS A 302 15.73 11.25 -13.24
CA LYS A 302 14.94 10.10 -13.67
C LYS A 302 13.78 9.85 -12.70
N ILE A 303 12.56 9.80 -13.23
CA ILE A 303 11.35 9.53 -12.45
C ILE A 303 10.74 8.21 -12.87
N LEU A 304 10.54 7.32 -11.90
CA LEU A 304 9.89 6.04 -12.05
C LEU A 304 8.53 6.05 -11.35
N THR A 305 7.57 5.29 -11.86
CA THR A 305 6.22 5.19 -11.27
C THR A 305 5.86 3.75 -11.02
N ILE A 306 5.34 3.44 -9.82
CA ILE A 306 5.00 2.08 -9.42
C ILE A 306 3.72 2.05 -8.58
N HIS A 307 2.79 1.14 -8.93
CA HIS A 307 1.54 0.94 -8.18
C HIS A 307 0.93 -0.44 -8.45
N GLY A 308 -0.16 -0.79 -7.72
CA GLY A 308 -0.76 -2.12 -7.72
C GLY A 308 -1.18 -2.68 -9.07
N LYS A 309 -1.58 -1.86 -10.02
CA LYS A 309 -2.09 -2.30 -11.33
C LYS A 309 -0.98 -2.68 -12.34
N LYS A 310 0.28 -2.24 -12.17
CA LYS A 310 1.42 -2.52 -13.08
C LYS A 310 2.22 -3.77 -12.67
N GLN A 311 1.58 -4.90 -12.45
CA GLN A 311 2.21 -6.10 -11.88
C GLN A 311 3.43 -6.62 -12.65
N ASN A 312 3.35 -6.73 -13.97
CA ASN A 312 4.42 -7.32 -14.79
C ASN A 312 5.71 -6.49 -14.86
N SER A 313 5.65 -5.19 -14.63
CA SER A 313 6.81 -4.29 -14.70
C SER A 313 7.38 -3.91 -13.32
N ARG A 314 6.71 -4.28 -12.24
CA ARG A 314 7.05 -3.87 -10.86
C ARG A 314 8.48 -4.20 -10.48
N GLN A 315 8.83 -5.48 -10.58
CA GLN A 315 10.15 -5.96 -10.17
C GLN A 315 11.26 -5.28 -10.98
N ARG A 316 11.03 -5.07 -12.29
CA ARG A 316 11.99 -4.38 -13.16
C ARG A 316 12.16 -2.92 -12.76
N ILE A 317 11.05 -2.18 -12.56
CA ILE A 317 11.08 -0.77 -12.15
C ILE A 317 11.76 -0.63 -10.79
N PHE A 318 11.43 -1.53 -9.87
CA PHE A 318 11.98 -1.53 -8.54
C PHE A 318 13.50 -1.81 -8.55
N ASN A 319 13.94 -2.86 -9.26
CA ASN A 319 15.37 -3.15 -9.41
C ASN A 319 16.11 -1.98 -10.06
N GLN A 320 15.49 -1.32 -11.04
CA GLN A 320 16.05 -0.12 -11.64
C GLN A 320 16.22 1.01 -10.61
N PHE A 321 15.24 1.24 -9.74
CA PHE A 321 15.35 2.25 -8.69
C PHE A 321 16.44 1.91 -7.66
N LEU A 322 16.59 0.62 -7.31
CA LEU A 322 17.63 0.17 -6.38
C LEU A 322 19.04 0.49 -6.90
N THR A 323 19.29 0.32 -8.19
CA THR A 323 20.61 0.56 -8.81
C THR A 323 20.91 2.03 -9.07
N MET A 324 19.93 2.93 -8.92
CA MET A 324 20.13 4.37 -9.11
C MET A 324 20.82 4.99 -7.88
N LYS A 325 21.76 5.89 -8.11
CA LYS A 325 22.37 6.72 -7.06
C LYS A 325 21.45 7.87 -6.64
N SER A 326 20.76 8.50 -7.58
CA SER A 326 19.77 9.55 -7.36
C SER A 326 18.58 9.36 -8.29
N GLY A 327 17.43 9.89 -7.91
CA GLY A 327 16.20 9.84 -8.72
C GLY A 327 14.95 9.71 -7.87
N ILE A 328 13.81 9.72 -8.53
CA ILE A 328 12.51 9.81 -7.88
C ILE A 328 11.67 8.58 -8.21
N LEU A 329 11.15 7.92 -7.17
CA LEU A 329 10.14 6.87 -7.29
C LEU A 329 8.80 7.39 -6.78
N VAL A 330 7.77 7.39 -7.63
CA VAL A 330 6.40 7.76 -7.28
C VAL A 330 5.58 6.49 -7.08
N ALA A 331 4.94 6.32 -5.92
CA ALA A 331 4.34 5.07 -5.52
C ALA A 331 3.04 5.23 -4.71
N THR A 332 2.29 4.11 -4.55
CA THR A 332 1.23 3.95 -3.56
C THR A 332 1.67 3.00 -2.44
N ASP A 333 0.93 2.97 -1.33
CA ASP A 333 1.22 2.12 -0.15
C ASP A 333 1.37 0.64 -0.44
N LEU A 334 0.61 0.12 -1.42
CA LEU A 334 0.63 -1.30 -1.78
C LEU A 334 2.00 -1.81 -2.24
N MET A 335 2.89 -0.88 -2.67
CA MET A 335 4.15 -1.25 -3.32
C MET A 335 5.39 -1.08 -2.46
N THR A 336 5.26 -0.40 -1.34
CA THR A 336 6.42 0.03 -0.56
C THR A 336 6.59 -0.75 0.73
N ARG A 337 5.61 -1.59 1.09
CA ARG A 337 5.73 -2.49 2.23
C ARG A 337 6.43 -3.79 1.83
N GLY A 338 7.23 -4.31 2.74
CA GLY A 338 8.00 -5.52 2.51
C GLY A 338 9.17 -5.37 1.56
N ILE A 339 9.45 -4.19 1.02
CA ILE A 339 10.55 -3.96 0.11
C ILE A 339 11.69 -3.28 0.87
N ASP A 340 12.82 -3.94 0.93
CA ASP A 340 14.04 -3.37 1.51
C ASP A 340 14.70 -2.44 0.49
N VAL A 341 14.39 -1.15 0.57
CA VAL A 341 15.11 -0.12 -0.18
C VAL A 341 16.14 0.48 0.75
N VAL A 342 17.38 0.21 0.47
CA VAL A 342 18.51 0.86 1.11
C VAL A 342 18.75 2.20 0.39
N ASP A 343 19.20 3.22 1.08
CA ASP A 343 19.65 4.51 0.55
C ASP A 343 18.55 5.43 -0.01
N ILE A 344 17.38 5.52 0.63
CA ILE A 344 16.44 6.61 0.37
C ILE A 344 16.80 7.79 1.29
N ASP A 345 17.04 8.96 0.71
CA ASP A 345 17.36 10.20 1.45
C ASP A 345 16.08 10.85 1.95
N TRP A 346 15.05 10.93 1.11
CA TRP A 346 13.75 11.51 1.44
C TRP A 346 12.58 10.60 1.13
N VAL A 347 11.65 10.54 2.10
CA VAL A 347 10.31 10.00 1.90
C VAL A 347 9.31 11.15 1.94
N ILE A 348 8.63 11.43 0.85
CA ILE A 348 7.63 12.49 0.77
C ILE A 348 6.24 11.85 0.73
N GLN A 349 5.37 12.25 1.63
CA GLN A 349 3.97 11.90 1.65
C GLN A 349 3.17 13.11 1.14
N PHE A 350 2.72 13.05 -0.12
CA PHE A 350 1.96 14.14 -0.72
C PHE A 350 0.59 14.32 -0.04
N ASP A 351 0.04 13.22 0.46
CA ASP A 351 -1.21 13.19 1.20
C ASP A 351 -1.06 12.32 2.45
N PRO A 352 -1.84 12.59 3.52
CA PRO A 352 -1.96 11.68 4.65
C PRO A 352 -2.34 10.27 4.19
N PRO A 353 -1.71 9.23 4.72
CA PRO A 353 -2.09 7.86 4.42
C PRO A 353 -3.47 7.55 5.00
N ARG A 354 -4.25 6.76 4.30
CA ARG A 354 -5.60 6.38 4.71
C ARG A 354 -5.67 5.78 6.13
N GLN A 355 -4.61 5.09 6.55
CA GLN A 355 -4.49 4.52 7.89
C GLN A 355 -3.25 5.09 8.58
N ALA A 356 -3.38 5.46 9.85
CA ALA A 356 -2.30 6.06 10.62
C ALA A 356 -1.06 5.15 10.73
N SER A 357 -1.26 3.83 10.85
CA SER A 357 -0.17 2.84 10.84
C SER A 357 0.69 2.91 9.57
N TRP A 358 0.10 3.27 8.44
CA TRP A 358 0.83 3.39 7.17
C TRP A 358 1.81 4.56 7.17
N PHE A 359 1.57 5.58 7.98
CA PHE A 359 2.51 6.68 8.14
C PHE A 359 3.88 6.18 8.60
N VAL A 360 3.90 5.37 9.65
CA VAL A 360 5.14 4.79 10.19
C VAL A 360 5.84 3.89 9.16
N HIS A 361 5.07 3.06 8.46
CA HIS A 361 5.62 2.17 7.43
C HIS A 361 6.16 2.92 6.20
N ARG A 362 5.55 4.06 5.83
CA ARG A 362 6.08 4.95 4.77
C ARG A 362 7.40 5.58 5.23
N CYS A 363 7.42 6.19 6.39
CA CYS A 363 8.63 6.81 6.94
C CYS A 363 9.78 5.81 7.10
N GLY A 364 9.47 4.58 7.52
CA GLY A 364 10.47 3.50 7.67
C GLY A 364 11.04 2.95 6.35
N ARG A 365 10.82 3.62 5.20
CA ARG A 365 11.55 3.34 3.94
C ARG A 365 12.89 4.04 3.88
N THR A 366 13.13 5.01 4.73
CA THR A 366 14.44 5.66 4.93
C THR A 366 14.99 5.36 6.33
N ALA A 367 16.15 5.84 6.66
CA ALA A 367 16.85 5.65 7.96
C ALA A 367 17.04 4.16 8.34
N ARG A 368 17.47 3.33 7.39
CA ARG A 368 17.71 1.90 7.62
C ARG A 368 19.18 1.60 7.87
N VAL A 369 19.41 0.49 8.59
CA VAL A 369 20.77 -0.02 8.85
C VAL A 369 21.68 1.02 9.49
N GLY A 370 21.15 1.82 10.44
CA GLY A 370 21.94 2.82 11.18
C GLY A 370 22.25 4.11 10.41
N ARG A 371 21.66 4.33 9.24
CA ARG A 371 21.78 5.57 8.47
C ARG A 371 20.77 6.63 8.92
N SER A 372 21.08 7.89 8.66
CA SER A 372 20.12 8.99 8.78
C SER A 372 19.18 9.02 7.58
N GLY A 373 17.97 9.56 7.76
CA GLY A 373 17.01 9.73 6.69
C GLY A 373 15.95 10.76 7.07
N ASN A 374 15.24 11.27 6.06
CA ASN A 374 14.25 12.31 6.23
C ASN A 374 12.89 11.88 5.69
N ALA A 375 11.82 12.28 6.38
CA ALA A 375 10.46 12.12 5.92
C ALA A 375 9.73 13.46 5.99
N LEU A 376 8.92 13.77 4.99
CA LEU A 376 8.12 14.99 4.91
C LEU A 376 6.68 14.62 4.56
N ILE A 377 5.71 15.19 5.27
CA ILE A 377 4.31 15.13 4.89
C ILE A 377 3.78 16.53 4.59
N LEU A 378 3.04 16.65 3.48
CA LEU A 378 2.36 17.89 3.09
C LEU A 378 0.90 17.82 3.57
N LEU A 379 0.57 18.62 4.56
CA LEU A 379 -0.76 18.73 5.14
C LEU A 379 -1.49 19.96 4.60
N MET A 380 -2.80 19.88 4.46
CA MET A 380 -3.66 21.02 4.19
C MET A 380 -4.04 21.72 5.50
N PRO A 381 -4.50 22.99 5.48
CA PRO A 381 -4.89 23.71 6.70
C PRO A 381 -5.94 22.97 7.53
N ASN A 382 -6.91 22.29 6.90
CA ASN A 382 -7.90 21.47 7.60
C ASN A 382 -7.32 20.19 8.22
N GLU A 383 -6.05 19.86 7.96
CA GLU A 383 -5.34 18.68 8.46
C GLU A 383 -4.28 19.06 9.54
N GLU A 384 -4.28 20.31 10.01
CA GLU A 384 -3.31 20.84 10.96
C GLU A 384 -3.16 20.00 12.24
N SER A 385 -4.24 19.39 12.71
CA SER A 385 -4.24 18.53 13.90
C SER A 385 -3.68 17.11 13.65
N TYR A 386 -3.28 16.77 12.41
CA TYR A 386 -2.78 15.44 12.08
C TYR A 386 -1.46 15.06 12.81
N PRO A 387 -0.47 15.97 13.04
CA PRO A 387 0.71 15.67 13.84
C PRO A 387 0.38 15.27 15.28
N GLU A 388 -0.56 15.96 15.93
CA GLU A 388 -1.01 15.61 17.28
C GLU A 388 -1.73 14.25 17.32
N PHE A 389 -2.53 13.96 16.30
CA PHE A 389 -3.16 12.66 16.16
C PHE A 389 -2.11 11.53 16.03
N LEU A 390 -1.06 11.72 15.24
CA LEU A 390 0.03 10.75 15.11
C LEU A 390 0.83 10.59 16.40
N LYS A 391 1.07 11.68 17.12
CA LYS A 391 1.74 11.64 18.42
C LYS A 391 0.96 10.79 19.43
N LYS A 392 -0.36 10.96 19.51
CA LYS A 392 -1.23 10.20 20.43
C LYS A 392 -1.40 8.74 20.04
N ASN A 393 -1.57 8.45 18.74
CA ASN A 393 -1.98 7.11 18.28
C ASN A 393 -0.80 6.26 17.79
N GLN A 394 0.32 6.86 17.40
CA GLN A 394 1.48 6.17 16.82
C GLN A 394 2.79 6.48 17.56
N SER A 395 2.74 7.31 18.58
CA SER A 395 3.94 7.79 19.32
C SER A 395 5.02 8.37 18.40
N VAL A 396 4.60 9.11 17.37
CA VAL A 396 5.49 9.73 16.39
C VAL A 396 5.46 11.24 16.58
N ILE A 397 6.65 11.84 16.71
CA ILE A 397 6.81 13.29 16.84
C ILE A 397 7.28 13.84 15.50
N LEU A 398 6.60 14.87 15.00
CA LEU A 398 6.93 15.58 13.78
C LEU A 398 7.40 17.00 14.11
N SER A 399 8.39 17.48 13.36
CA SER A 399 8.86 18.87 13.42
C SER A 399 8.27 19.65 12.25
N GLU A 400 7.91 20.90 12.47
CA GLU A 400 7.43 21.76 11.39
C GLU A 400 8.57 22.16 10.46
N LEU A 401 8.32 22.10 9.15
CA LEU A 401 9.21 22.58 8.10
C LEU A 401 8.47 23.64 7.27
N SER A 402 8.89 24.88 7.37
CA SER A 402 8.32 25.94 6.55
C SER A 402 8.78 25.82 5.10
N LEU A 403 7.83 25.65 4.18
CA LEU A 403 8.08 25.61 2.75
C LEU A 403 7.37 26.80 2.08
N PRO A 404 8.09 27.88 1.83
CA PRO A 404 7.48 29.11 1.30
C PRO A 404 7.01 28.92 -0.14
N TYR A 405 5.83 29.43 -0.44
CA TYR A 405 5.24 29.51 -1.78
C TYR A 405 4.52 30.83 -1.98
N SER A 406 4.34 31.23 -3.23
CA SER A 406 3.57 32.43 -3.60
C SER A 406 2.28 32.06 -4.34
N THR A 407 1.31 32.97 -4.37
CA THR A 407 0.11 32.81 -5.20
C THR A 407 0.47 32.71 -6.68
N GLU A 408 1.50 33.41 -7.12
CA GLU A 408 2.01 33.34 -8.49
C GLU A 408 2.53 31.95 -8.86
N ASP A 409 3.20 31.26 -7.92
CA ASP A 409 3.64 29.86 -8.13
C ASP A 409 2.46 28.91 -8.31
N CYS A 410 1.36 29.15 -7.55
CA CYS A 410 0.13 28.36 -7.66
C CYS A 410 -0.57 28.58 -9.00
N ASP A 411 -0.74 29.85 -9.41
CA ASP A 411 -1.40 30.20 -10.66
C ASP A 411 -0.60 29.68 -11.87
N LYS A 412 0.71 29.84 -11.89
CA LYS A 412 1.60 29.26 -12.92
C LYS A 412 1.46 27.75 -13.00
N MET A 413 1.37 27.07 -11.84
CA MET A 413 1.23 25.61 -11.81
C MET A 413 -0.14 25.19 -12.36
N LEU A 414 -1.20 25.88 -11.99
CA LEU A 414 -2.55 25.64 -12.48
C LEU A 414 -2.63 25.84 -14.01
N GLU A 415 -2.03 26.91 -14.53
CA GLU A 415 -1.95 27.15 -15.97
C GLU A 415 -1.24 26.01 -16.70
N VAL A 416 -0.07 25.58 -16.23
CA VAL A 416 0.68 24.47 -16.83
C VAL A 416 -0.13 23.17 -16.84
N LEU A 417 -0.86 22.87 -15.77
CA LEU A 417 -1.73 21.68 -15.70
C LEU A 417 -2.88 21.77 -16.69
N ARG A 418 -3.55 22.93 -16.74
CA ARG A 418 -4.70 23.17 -17.64
C ARG A 418 -4.30 23.16 -19.09
N GLU A 419 -3.22 23.82 -19.48
CA GLU A 419 -2.69 23.75 -20.84
C GLU A 419 -2.45 22.30 -21.29
N ARG A 420 -1.94 21.46 -20.39
CA ARG A 420 -1.72 20.05 -20.70
C ARG A 420 -3.02 19.29 -20.88
N ALA A 421 -4.01 19.54 -20.04
CA ALA A 421 -5.33 18.95 -20.16
C ALA A 421 -6.03 19.35 -21.48
N LEU A 422 -5.81 20.58 -21.93
CA LEU A 422 -6.31 21.09 -23.21
C LEU A 422 -5.65 20.43 -24.43
N ARG A 423 -4.40 19.96 -24.29
CA ARG A 423 -3.64 19.34 -25.41
C ARG A 423 -3.99 17.87 -25.65
N SER A 424 -4.68 17.20 -24.74
CA SER A 424 -4.98 15.77 -24.87
C SER A 424 -6.11 15.35 -23.95
N ARG A 425 -7.12 14.74 -24.54
CA ARG A 425 -8.25 14.15 -23.80
C ARG A 425 -7.80 13.11 -22.77
N GLU A 426 -6.80 12.31 -23.08
CA GLU A 426 -6.24 11.32 -22.16
C GLU A 426 -5.75 11.95 -20.85
N ILE A 427 -5.10 13.13 -20.93
CA ILE A 427 -4.64 13.85 -19.74
C ILE A 427 -5.83 14.42 -18.96
N LEU A 428 -6.81 14.99 -19.66
CA LEU A 428 -8.04 15.52 -19.06
C LEU A 428 -8.76 14.44 -18.26
N GLU A 429 -9.00 13.27 -18.86
CA GLU A 429 -9.70 12.16 -18.22
C GLU A 429 -8.89 11.56 -17.08
N THR A 430 -7.58 11.37 -17.27
CA THR A 430 -6.70 10.84 -16.21
C THR A 430 -6.68 11.78 -15.00
N GLY A 431 -6.65 13.09 -15.22
CA GLY A 431 -6.74 14.08 -14.14
C GLY A 431 -8.07 14.01 -13.40
N THR A 432 -9.18 13.92 -14.14
CA THR A 432 -10.52 13.78 -13.55
C THR A 432 -10.64 12.46 -12.76
N LYS A 433 -10.20 11.33 -13.33
CA LYS A 433 -10.19 10.02 -12.66
C LYS A 433 -9.29 10.02 -11.40
N ALA A 434 -8.16 10.72 -11.44
CA ALA A 434 -7.27 10.88 -10.29
C ALA A 434 -7.94 11.67 -9.16
N PHE A 435 -8.57 12.80 -9.47
CA PHE A 435 -9.33 13.59 -8.51
C PHE A 435 -10.48 12.80 -7.87
N VAL A 436 -11.32 12.13 -8.68
CA VAL A 436 -12.42 11.30 -8.17
C VAL A 436 -11.89 10.23 -7.22
N SER A 437 -10.83 9.53 -7.62
CA SER A 437 -10.24 8.48 -6.78
C SER A 437 -9.62 9.03 -5.48
N TYR A 438 -9.07 10.25 -5.51
CA TYR A 438 -8.57 10.92 -4.32
C TYR A 438 -9.70 11.24 -3.35
N ILE A 439 -10.77 11.90 -3.80
CA ILE A 439 -11.93 12.24 -2.95
C ILE A 439 -12.54 10.96 -2.32
N GLN A 440 -12.69 9.89 -3.11
CA GLN A 440 -13.20 8.60 -2.60
C GLN A 440 -12.26 7.95 -1.56
N SER A 441 -10.95 8.12 -1.73
CA SER A 441 -9.96 7.65 -0.75
C SER A 441 -10.02 8.48 0.53
N TYR A 442 -10.17 9.79 0.40
CA TYR A 442 -10.26 10.73 1.51
C TYR A 442 -11.50 10.48 2.39
N CYS A 443 -12.64 10.14 1.79
CA CYS A 443 -13.86 9.75 2.53
C CYS A 443 -13.68 8.48 3.39
N LYS A 444 -12.67 7.67 3.12
CA LYS A 444 -12.42 6.39 3.81
C LYS A 444 -11.25 6.47 4.78
N HIS A 445 -10.81 7.67 5.13
CA HIS A 445 -9.70 7.88 6.06
C HIS A 445 -10.12 7.42 7.46
N ASP A 446 -9.23 6.70 8.17
CA ASP A 446 -9.51 6.25 9.55
C ASP A 446 -9.49 7.42 10.55
N CYS A 447 -8.67 8.45 10.28
CA CYS A 447 -8.68 9.71 11.03
C CYS A 447 -9.74 10.67 10.50
N TYR A 448 -11.01 10.25 10.48
CA TYR A 448 -12.13 11.05 9.93
C TYR A 448 -12.41 12.35 10.70
N ILE A 449 -11.89 12.49 11.91
CA ILE A 449 -12.03 13.72 12.73
C ILE A 449 -11.17 14.83 12.14
N VAL A 450 -9.92 14.54 11.75
CA VAL A 450 -8.99 15.49 11.14
C VAL A 450 -9.17 15.53 9.64
N CYS A 451 -9.09 14.38 8.98
CA CYS A 451 -9.24 14.25 7.52
C CYS A 451 -10.72 14.15 7.14
N SER A 452 -11.51 15.15 7.51
CA SER A 452 -12.95 15.18 7.25
C SER A 452 -13.24 15.72 5.84
N LEU A 453 -14.04 14.96 5.08
CA LEU A 453 -14.50 15.45 3.78
C LEU A 453 -15.26 16.78 3.91
N LYS A 454 -15.99 17.01 5.01
CA LYS A 454 -16.75 18.25 5.22
C LYS A 454 -15.85 19.49 5.31
N ALA A 455 -14.70 19.35 5.92
CA ALA A 455 -13.72 20.43 6.09
C ALA A 455 -12.76 20.56 4.89
N LEU A 456 -12.75 19.59 3.96
CA LEU A 456 -11.88 19.60 2.81
C LEU A 456 -12.25 20.73 1.83
N ASP A 457 -11.28 21.54 1.46
CA ASP A 457 -11.41 22.53 0.39
C ASP A 457 -11.30 21.82 -0.98
N VAL A 458 -12.46 21.36 -1.44
CA VAL A 458 -12.56 20.58 -2.69
C VAL A 458 -12.23 21.43 -3.92
N VAL A 459 -12.50 22.73 -3.88
CA VAL A 459 -12.24 23.64 -4.99
C VAL A 459 -10.73 23.78 -5.21
N ASN A 460 -9.99 24.06 -4.16
CA ASN A 460 -8.54 24.20 -4.25
C ASN A 460 -7.83 22.85 -4.48
N VAL A 461 -8.41 21.75 -3.99
CA VAL A 461 -7.97 20.41 -4.42
C VAL A 461 -8.16 20.23 -5.92
N ALA A 462 -9.32 20.60 -6.50
CA ALA A 462 -9.55 20.48 -7.93
C ALA A 462 -8.60 21.37 -8.76
N HIS A 463 -8.21 22.53 -8.24
CA HIS A 463 -7.16 23.37 -8.84
C HIS A 463 -5.80 22.68 -8.81
N CYS A 464 -5.44 21.98 -7.72
CA CYS A 464 -4.20 21.18 -7.64
C CYS A 464 -4.14 20.07 -8.71
N TYR A 465 -5.30 19.53 -9.11
CA TYR A 465 -5.39 18.56 -10.20
C TYR A 465 -5.51 19.21 -11.58
N GLY A 466 -5.58 20.54 -11.69
CA GLY A 466 -5.70 21.27 -12.94
C GLY A 466 -7.01 21.01 -13.69
N LEU A 467 -8.09 20.70 -12.96
CA LEU A 467 -9.37 20.38 -13.59
C LEU A 467 -9.92 21.57 -14.38
N LEU A 468 -10.41 21.29 -15.59
CA LEU A 468 -11.11 22.26 -16.42
C LEU A 468 -12.58 22.40 -16.02
N ARG A 469 -13.16 21.34 -15.48
CA ARG A 469 -14.52 21.26 -14.93
C ARG A 469 -14.55 20.29 -13.74
N LEU A 470 -15.49 20.49 -12.83
CA LEU A 470 -15.70 19.56 -11.71
C LEU A 470 -16.53 18.35 -12.16
N PRO A 471 -16.16 17.13 -11.81
CA PRO A 471 -16.97 15.94 -12.06
C PRO A 471 -18.24 15.96 -11.21
N ARG A 472 -19.32 15.40 -11.73
CA ARG A 472 -20.54 15.17 -10.96
C ARG A 472 -20.38 13.91 -10.11
N MET A 473 -20.25 14.09 -8.80
CA MET A 473 -20.12 12.99 -7.86
C MET A 473 -20.90 13.28 -6.58
N PRO A 474 -21.44 12.25 -5.92
CA PRO A 474 -22.27 12.43 -4.72
C PRO A 474 -21.57 13.17 -3.59
N GLU A 475 -20.26 13.02 -3.50
CA GLU A 475 -19.40 13.61 -2.48
C GLU A 475 -19.31 15.16 -2.59
N LEU A 476 -19.66 15.72 -3.76
CA LEU A 476 -19.71 17.17 -4.00
C LEU A 476 -21.12 17.77 -3.90
N ALA A 477 -22.14 16.93 -3.78
CA ALA A 477 -23.53 17.40 -3.72
C ALA A 477 -23.77 18.24 -2.46
N GLY A 478 -24.40 19.43 -2.65
CA GLY A 478 -24.73 20.34 -1.57
C GLY A 478 -23.57 21.21 -1.06
N ARG A 479 -22.41 21.21 -1.74
CA ARG A 479 -21.28 22.08 -1.41
C ARG A 479 -21.31 23.36 -2.21
N ASP A 480 -20.78 24.42 -1.63
CA ASP A 480 -20.48 25.63 -2.36
C ASP A 480 -19.23 25.41 -3.25
N LEU A 481 -19.44 25.46 -4.56
CA LEU A 481 -18.41 25.30 -5.58
C LEU A 481 -18.25 26.57 -6.44
N SER A 482 -18.79 27.68 -5.98
CA SER A 482 -18.82 28.96 -6.71
C SER A 482 -17.43 29.51 -7.04
N GLN A 483 -16.46 29.25 -6.15
CA GLN A 483 -15.06 29.70 -6.34
C GLN A 483 -14.28 28.88 -7.37
N PHE A 484 -14.84 27.80 -7.91
CA PHE A 484 -14.14 27.01 -8.93
C PHE A 484 -14.04 27.79 -10.25
N LYS A 485 -12.81 28.13 -10.63
CA LYS A 485 -12.51 28.80 -11.91
C LYS A 485 -12.68 27.78 -13.06
N ARG A 486 -13.90 27.70 -13.62
CA ARG A 486 -14.18 26.82 -14.77
C ARG A 486 -13.48 27.33 -16.02
N SER A 487 -12.95 26.46 -16.87
CA SER A 487 -12.46 26.81 -18.21
C SER A 487 -13.64 27.15 -19.13
N SER A 488 -13.48 28.20 -19.95
CA SER A 488 -14.44 28.56 -20.99
C SER A 488 -14.45 27.62 -22.20
N ILE A 489 -13.43 26.77 -22.31
CA ILE A 489 -13.25 25.87 -23.44
C ILE A 489 -14.19 24.67 -23.31
N ASN A 490 -14.89 24.34 -24.40
CA ASN A 490 -15.70 23.13 -24.46
C ASN A 490 -14.82 21.91 -24.46
N THR A 491 -14.91 21.09 -23.41
CA THR A 491 -14.08 19.89 -23.24
C THR A 491 -14.38 18.79 -24.25
N SER A 492 -15.56 18.81 -24.92
CA SER A 492 -15.93 17.85 -25.97
C SER A 492 -15.07 17.99 -27.24
N THR A 493 -14.49 19.19 -27.47
CA THR A 493 -13.61 19.43 -28.63
C THR A 493 -12.20 18.91 -28.46
N ILE A 494 -11.82 18.53 -27.23
CA ILE A 494 -10.48 18.01 -26.94
C ILE A 494 -10.43 16.55 -27.42
N ALA A 495 -9.53 16.25 -28.37
CA ALA A 495 -9.36 14.93 -28.96
C ALA A 495 -8.30 14.09 -28.23
N TYR A 496 -8.40 12.76 -28.36
CA TYR A 496 -7.28 11.87 -28.04
C TYR A 496 -6.14 12.08 -29.05
N LYS A 497 -4.90 11.91 -28.59
CA LYS A 497 -3.74 11.88 -29.48
C LYS A 497 -3.69 10.62 -30.32
N ASP A 498 -4.26 9.53 -29.83
CA ASP A 498 -4.39 8.25 -30.53
C ASP A 498 -5.63 8.31 -31.43
N SER A 499 -5.42 8.27 -32.76
CA SER A 499 -6.49 8.35 -33.75
C SER A 499 -7.52 7.24 -33.60
N LYS A 500 -7.09 5.99 -33.25
CA LYS A 500 -7.99 4.87 -33.05
C LYS A 500 -8.90 5.03 -31.82
N LYS A 501 -8.37 5.62 -30.74
CA LYS A 501 -9.17 5.93 -29.55
C LYS A 501 -10.16 7.06 -29.84
N GLU A 502 -9.75 8.07 -30.60
CA GLU A 502 -10.63 9.18 -30.98
C GLU A 502 -11.78 8.72 -31.89
N GLU A 503 -11.48 7.91 -32.87
CA GLU A 503 -12.50 7.33 -33.76
C GLU A 503 -13.55 6.53 -32.98
N LYS A 504 -13.11 5.64 -32.06
CA LYS A 504 -14.03 4.91 -31.17
C LYS A 504 -14.88 5.85 -30.32
N ARG A 505 -14.29 6.91 -29.80
CA ARG A 505 -15.03 7.93 -29.02
C ARG A 505 -16.12 8.58 -29.88
N LEU A 506 -15.78 9.04 -31.07
CA LEU A 506 -16.72 9.69 -31.99
C LEU A 506 -17.87 8.74 -32.38
N GLN A 507 -17.57 7.47 -32.66
CA GLN A 507 -18.58 6.45 -32.93
C GLN A 507 -19.54 6.27 -31.75
N LEU A 508 -19.03 6.19 -30.52
CA LEU A 508 -19.86 6.08 -29.30
C LEU A 508 -20.73 7.31 -29.07
N VAL A 509 -20.20 8.50 -29.33
CA VAL A 509 -20.95 9.74 -29.24
C VAL A 509 -22.10 9.77 -30.24
N GLU A 510 -21.86 9.36 -31.47
CA GLU A 510 -22.86 9.30 -32.51
C GLU A 510 -23.96 8.26 -32.22
N GLN A 511 -23.61 7.08 -31.73
CA GLN A 511 -24.56 6.09 -31.26
C GLN A 511 -25.45 6.59 -30.12
N ARG A 512 -24.88 7.39 -29.19
CA ARG A 512 -25.65 8.00 -28.09
C ARG A 512 -26.59 9.10 -28.58
N ARG A 513 -26.21 9.88 -29.59
CA ARG A 513 -27.08 10.90 -30.22
C ARG A 513 -28.29 10.23 -30.88
N THR A 514 -28.06 9.21 -31.71
CA THR A 514 -29.12 8.50 -32.40
C THR A 514 -30.05 7.77 -31.42
N SER A 515 -29.54 7.17 -30.35
CA SER A 515 -30.33 6.52 -29.30
C SER A 515 -31.21 7.52 -28.52
N ASN A 516 -30.71 8.72 -28.25
CA ASN A 516 -31.47 9.77 -27.55
C ASN A 516 -32.54 10.41 -28.45
N ASP A 517 -32.30 10.52 -29.74
CA ASP A 517 -33.28 11.04 -30.71
C ASP A 517 -34.41 10.03 -30.92
N ASN A 518 -34.12 8.75 -30.99
CA ASN A 518 -35.12 7.67 -31.04
C ASN A 518 -35.98 7.61 -29.75
N ASN A 519 -35.38 7.84 -28.57
CA ASN A 519 -36.14 7.89 -27.32
C ASN A 519 -37.01 9.16 -27.21
N LYS A 520 -36.62 10.29 -27.81
CA LYS A 520 -37.46 11.49 -27.88
C LYS A 520 -38.65 11.34 -28.82
N GLN A 521 -38.47 10.63 -29.94
CA GLN A 521 -39.56 10.35 -30.87
C GLN A 521 -40.57 9.36 -30.27
N ASN A 522 -40.14 8.34 -29.52
CA ASN A 522 -41.04 7.39 -28.84
C ASN A 522 -41.74 7.99 -27.60
N SER A 523 -41.23 9.05 -26.98
CA SER A 523 -41.91 9.71 -25.87
C SER A 523 -42.97 10.73 -26.27
N GLY A 524 -43.07 11.04 -27.54
CA GLY A 524 -44.11 11.91 -28.12
C GLY A 524 -45.49 11.28 -28.29
N GLN A 525 -45.64 9.96 -28.19
CA GLN A 525 -46.89 9.22 -28.42
C GLN A 525 -47.54 8.63 -27.15
N ALA A 526 -46.96 8.77 -25.95
CA ALA A 526 -47.62 8.31 -24.72
C ALA A 526 -48.36 9.45 -24.03
N LYS A 527 -49.66 9.55 -24.32
CA LYS A 527 -50.62 10.39 -23.58
C LYS A 527 -50.80 9.90 -22.14
N VAL A 528 -50.53 10.83 -21.22
CA VAL A 528 -51.24 11.08 -19.97
C VAL A 528 -52.08 9.97 -19.35
N THR A 529 -51.59 9.34 -18.28
CA THR A 529 -52.40 9.04 -17.08
C THR A 529 -51.51 8.88 -15.87
N GLY A 530 -51.74 9.71 -14.87
CA GLY A 530 -51.71 9.39 -13.46
C GLY A 530 -50.40 9.53 -12.65
N LYS A 531 -50.30 10.62 -11.93
CA LYS A 531 -49.78 10.77 -10.56
C LYS A 531 -48.34 10.30 -10.23
N GLY A 532 -47.49 11.30 -10.01
CA GLY A 532 -46.18 11.12 -9.40
C GLY A 532 -45.24 12.29 -9.67
N ALA A 533 -45.58 13.51 -9.24
CA ALA A 533 -44.74 14.69 -9.36
C ALA A 533 -43.51 14.56 -8.48
N LYS A 534 -42.40 14.08 -9.01
CA LYS A 534 -41.08 14.26 -8.43
C LYS A 534 -40.58 15.67 -8.77
N ARG A 535 -40.48 16.49 -7.73
CA ARG A 535 -39.90 17.83 -7.69
C ARG A 535 -38.56 17.84 -8.46
N LYS A 536 -38.56 18.43 -9.67
CA LYS A 536 -37.33 18.86 -10.35
C LYS A 536 -36.81 20.08 -9.58
N GLN A 537 -35.76 19.90 -8.80
CA GLN A 537 -34.97 21.05 -8.34
C GLN A 537 -34.30 21.70 -9.56
N LYS A 538 -34.72 22.94 -9.85
CA LYS A 538 -34.04 23.81 -10.79
C LYS A 538 -32.67 24.17 -10.21
N PHE A 539 -31.63 23.62 -10.80
CA PHE A 539 -30.27 24.14 -10.66
C PHE A 539 -30.08 25.26 -11.68
N SER A 540 -29.62 26.41 -11.20
CA SER A 540 -29.43 27.64 -11.96
C SER A 540 -28.39 27.47 -13.07
N GLY A 541 -28.80 27.68 -14.30
CA GLY A 541 -28.10 28.49 -15.30
C GLY A 541 -26.84 27.96 -15.95
N HIS A 542 -26.72 26.61 -16.30
CA HIS A 542 -25.71 26.21 -17.30
C HIS A 542 -26.28 25.11 -18.18
N GLN A 543 -26.29 25.32 -19.49
CA GLN A 543 -26.59 24.29 -20.49
C GLN A 543 -25.34 23.41 -20.67
N TYR A 544 -25.44 22.17 -20.27
CA TYR A 544 -24.45 21.12 -20.59
C TYR A 544 -24.74 20.57 -21.98
N THR A 545 -23.72 20.19 -22.74
CA THR A 545 -23.92 19.48 -24.00
C THR A 545 -24.49 18.08 -23.73
N VAL A 546 -25.22 17.52 -24.69
CA VAL A 546 -25.84 16.18 -24.58
C VAL A 546 -24.78 15.09 -24.31
N GLU A 547 -23.56 15.28 -24.80
CA GLU A 547 -22.40 14.39 -24.58
C GLU A 547 -21.89 14.45 -23.15
N GLU A 548 -21.74 15.65 -22.60
CA GLU A 548 -21.31 15.84 -21.22
C GLU A 548 -22.30 15.24 -20.21
N VAL A 549 -23.58 15.30 -20.50
CA VAL A 549 -24.63 14.69 -19.68
C VAL A 549 -24.57 13.17 -19.76
N GLY A 550 -24.29 12.58 -20.94
CA GLY A 550 -24.22 11.13 -21.14
C GLY A 550 -23.06 10.47 -20.42
N GLU A 551 -21.85 11.02 -20.53
CA GLU A 551 -20.65 10.49 -19.84
C GLU A 551 -20.79 10.55 -18.30
N ILE A 552 -21.36 11.65 -17.83
CA ILE A 552 -21.59 11.88 -16.39
C ILE A 552 -22.70 10.97 -15.86
N GLU A 553 -23.74 10.69 -16.64
CA GLU A 553 -24.81 9.76 -16.24
C GLU A 553 -24.33 8.31 -16.17
N ASP A 554 -23.44 7.88 -17.05
CA ASP A 554 -22.91 6.53 -17.03
C ASP A 554 -21.93 6.32 -15.87
N ASP A 555 -21.07 7.26 -15.59
CA ASP A 555 -20.24 7.25 -14.38
C ASP A 555 -21.11 7.23 -13.10
N TYR A 556 -22.20 8.01 -13.08
CA TYR A 556 -23.16 8.01 -11.97
C TYR A 556 -23.91 6.69 -11.84
N LYS A 557 -24.32 6.06 -12.96
CA LYS A 557 -24.97 4.74 -12.99
C LYS A 557 -24.03 3.67 -12.45
N MET A 558 -22.74 3.71 -12.78
CA MET A 558 -21.75 2.75 -12.27
C MET A 558 -21.48 2.92 -10.77
N VAL A 559 -21.33 4.15 -10.29
CA VAL A 559 -21.24 4.45 -8.84
C VAL A 559 -22.50 3.99 -8.10
N LYS A 560 -23.67 4.19 -8.68
CA LYS A 560 -24.95 3.75 -8.10
C LYS A 560 -25.06 2.22 -8.07
N LYS A 561 -24.63 1.52 -9.10
CA LYS A 561 -24.61 0.04 -9.16
C LYS A 561 -23.67 -0.52 -8.09
N LEU A 562 -22.50 0.08 -7.87
CA LEU A 562 -21.59 -0.31 -6.82
C LEU A 562 -22.18 -0.08 -5.41
N LYS A 563 -22.83 1.07 -5.17
CA LYS A 563 -23.49 1.37 -3.88
C LYS A 563 -24.66 0.43 -3.55
N ILE A 564 -25.34 -0.08 -4.55
CA ILE A 564 -26.50 -1.00 -4.39
C ILE A 564 -26.02 -2.47 -4.39
N GLY A 565 -24.72 -2.74 -4.54
CA GLY A 565 -24.16 -4.09 -4.59
C GLY A 565 -24.47 -4.88 -5.88
N LYS A 566 -24.92 -4.20 -6.95
CA LYS A 566 -25.24 -4.83 -8.25
C LYS A 566 -24.02 -5.11 -9.13
N ILE A 567 -22.88 -4.53 -8.79
CA ILE A 567 -21.57 -4.82 -9.42
C ILE A 567 -20.54 -4.98 -8.34
N SER A 568 -19.56 -5.85 -8.59
CA SER A 568 -18.43 -6.02 -7.70
C SER A 568 -17.51 -4.77 -7.74
N ARG A 569 -16.68 -4.60 -6.74
CA ARG A 569 -15.67 -3.55 -6.72
C ARG A 569 -14.61 -3.75 -7.81
N GLU A 570 -14.38 -5.01 -8.18
CA GLU A 570 -13.47 -5.37 -9.27
C GLU A 570 -14.05 -4.97 -10.63
N ASP A 571 -15.34 -5.20 -10.87
CA ASP A 571 -16.03 -4.77 -12.09
C ASP A 571 -16.12 -3.24 -12.19
N PHE A 572 -16.33 -2.56 -11.07
CA PHE A 572 -16.31 -1.10 -11.01
C PHE A 572 -14.91 -0.54 -11.32
N ASP A 573 -13.87 -1.10 -10.71
CA ASP A 573 -12.48 -0.73 -10.98
C ASP A 573 -12.07 -1.09 -12.42
N GLN A 574 -12.66 -2.13 -12.99
CA GLN A 574 -12.43 -2.54 -14.37
C GLN A 574 -13.12 -1.61 -15.37
N TYR A 575 -14.35 -1.15 -15.09
CA TYR A 575 -15.05 -0.15 -15.91
C TYR A 575 -14.27 1.16 -16.01
N PHE A 576 -13.70 1.64 -14.91
CA PHE A 576 -12.81 2.81 -14.91
C PHE A 576 -11.35 2.47 -15.30
N ALA A 577 -11.04 1.21 -15.62
CA ALA A 577 -9.72 0.74 -16.06
C ALA A 577 -9.69 0.28 -17.52
N SER A 578 -10.84 0.06 -18.14
CA SER A 578 -10.96 -0.51 -19.51
C SER A 578 -10.98 0.54 -20.62
N ASP A 579 -10.74 1.81 -20.29
CA ASP A 579 -10.49 2.88 -21.28
C ASP A 579 -9.05 3.35 -21.27
#